data_e5f811dc8f68e79d3e6eca8a13385d22
#
_entry.id   e5f811dc8f68e79d3e6eca8a13385d22
#
_cell.length_a   1.000
_cell.length_b   1.000
_cell.length_c   1.000
_cell.angle_alpha   90.00
_cell.angle_beta   90.00
_cell.angle_gamma   90.00
#
_symmetry.space_group_name_H-M   'P 1'
#
loop_
_entity.id
_entity.type
_entity.pdbx_description
1 polymer ?
#
loop_
_entity_poly.entity_id
_entity_poly.type
_entity_poly.pdbx_seq_one_letter_code
_entity_poly.pdbx_strand_id
1 'polypeptide(L)'
;MSKKFAEQALQELISDSFKVAIVRPPMIYGAHCPGNFQRLMQLSKRLPIIPNINNQRSALYIKHLTAFIDQLISLEVTGVYHPQDSFYFDTSSVMYEIRRQSHHKTVLINMPSMLNKYFNKLLVFRKLFGNLIYSNTLYENNNALEVIPGKMSLVIADIMDETTTKDKA
;
A
#
# COMPACT_ATOMS: atom_id res chain seq x y z
N MET A 1 -10.88 23.38 6.11
CA MET A 1 -9.45 23.71 6.27
C MET A 1 -8.62 22.59 5.69
N SER A 2 -7.68 22.91 4.83
CA SER A 2 -6.90 21.90 4.10
C SER A 2 -5.74 21.42 4.98
N LYS A 3 -5.39 20.13 4.90
CA LYS A 3 -4.20 19.53 5.57
C LYS A 3 -2.92 20.36 5.30
N LYS A 4 -2.85 20.98 4.12
CA LYS A 4 -1.73 21.84 3.72
C LYS A 4 -1.51 23.05 4.66
N PHE A 5 -2.60 23.68 5.14
CA PHE A 5 -2.48 24.78 6.09
C PHE A 5 -1.94 24.30 7.45
N ALA A 6 -2.39 23.13 7.91
CA ALA A 6 -1.88 22.56 9.17
C ALA A 6 -0.39 22.22 9.05
N GLU A 7 0.06 21.67 7.93
CA GLU A 7 1.48 21.40 7.68
C GLU A 7 2.32 22.67 7.67
N GLN A 8 1.84 23.76 7.03
CA GLN A 8 2.52 25.04 7.01
C GLN A 8 2.66 25.62 8.43
N ALA A 9 1.58 25.65 9.19
CA ALA A 9 1.59 26.15 10.56
C ALA A 9 2.55 25.34 11.46
N LEU A 10 2.61 24.01 11.30
CA LEU A 10 3.55 23.16 12.03
C LEU A 10 5.01 23.44 11.65
N GLN A 11 5.29 23.70 10.38
CA GLN A 11 6.64 24.03 9.92
C GLN A 11 7.16 25.35 10.50
N GLU A 12 6.30 26.33 10.73
CA GLU A 12 6.64 27.61 11.37
C GLU A 12 7.02 27.48 12.86
N LEU A 13 6.60 26.38 13.52
CA LEU A 13 6.89 26.11 14.92
C LEU A 13 8.20 25.34 15.13
N ILE A 14 8.88 24.91 14.07
CA ILE A 14 10.13 24.15 14.18
C ILE A 14 11.19 24.96 14.91
N SER A 15 11.80 24.34 15.93
CA SER A 15 12.88 24.92 16.72
C SER A 15 13.83 23.82 17.22
N ASP A 16 14.87 24.18 17.96
CA ASP A 16 15.76 23.18 18.55
C ASP A 16 15.05 22.26 19.53
N SER A 17 14.01 22.77 20.21
CA SER A 17 13.20 22.03 21.18
C SER A 17 11.93 21.43 20.60
N PHE A 18 11.55 21.74 19.35
CA PHE A 18 10.32 21.25 18.71
C PHE A 18 10.61 20.74 17.29
N LYS A 19 10.70 19.44 17.16
CA LYS A 19 10.95 18.76 15.89
C LYS A 19 9.64 18.35 15.24
N VAL A 20 9.53 18.52 13.92
CA VAL A 20 8.31 18.18 13.15
C VAL A 20 8.66 17.28 11.99
N ALA A 21 8.17 16.04 12.02
CA ALA A 21 8.21 15.12 10.90
C ALA A 21 6.80 14.95 10.29
N ILE A 22 6.65 15.32 9.03
CA ILE A 22 5.39 15.21 8.29
C ILE A 22 5.47 13.96 7.42
N VAL A 23 4.62 12.96 7.70
CA VAL A 23 4.59 11.72 6.96
C VAL A 23 3.41 11.71 5.99
N ARG A 24 3.69 11.58 4.70
CA ARG A 24 2.70 11.51 3.62
C ARG A 24 2.75 10.12 2.96
N PRO A 25 2.15 9.10 3.60
CA PRO A 25 2.16 7.76 3.05
C PRO A 25 1.25 7.66 1.81
N PRO A 26 1.52 6.71 0.90
CA PRO A 26 0.61 6.33 -0.18
C PRO A 26 -0.59 5.54 0.38
N MET A 27 -1.12 4.60 -0.39
CA MET A 27 -2.15 3.69 0.07
C MET A 27 -1.62 2.81 1.21
N ILE A 28 -2.20 2.94 2.41
CA ILE A 28 -1.88 2.06 3.54
C ILE A 28 -2.75 0.81 3.45
N TYR A 29 -2.15 -0.37 3.69
CA TYR A 29 -2.85 -1.65 3.69
C TYR A 29 -2.37 -2.57 4.82
N GLY A 30 -3.22 -3.53 5.20
CA GLY A 30 -2.95 -4.48 6.29
C GLY A 30 -4.19 -5.24 6.71
N ALA A 31 -4.06 -6.18 7.64
CA ALA A 31 -5.11 -7.10 8.09
C ALA A 31 -6.40 -6.39 8.54
N HIS A 32 -6.27 -5.30 9.29
CA HIS A 32 -7.39 -4.58 9.89
C HIS A 32 -7.54 -3.14 9.37
N CYS A 33 -6.80 -2.76 8.33
CA CYS A 33 -6.92 -1.44 7.73
C CYS A 33 -8.29 -1.28 7.07
N PRO A 34 -9.05 -0.23 7.39
CA PRO A 34 -10.33 0.02 6.74
C PRO A 34 -10.12 0.36 5.26
N GLY A 35 -11.08 0.03 4.41
CA GLY A 35 -11.11 0.47 3.02
C GLY A 35 -11.02 -0.64 1.97
N ASN A 36 -10.43 -0.30 0.82
CA ASN A 36 -10.51 -1.15 -0.36
C ASN A 36 -9.71 -2.47 -0.25
N PHE A 37 -8.68 -2.51 0.60
CA PHE A 37 -7.88 -3.72 0.77
C PHE A 37 -8.69 -4.87 1.37
N GLN A 38 -9.53 -4.60 2.37
CA GLN A 38 -10.42 -5.62 2.96
C GLN A 38 -11.40 -6.19 1.93
N ARG A 39 -11.97 -5.31 1.09
CA ARG A 39 -12.84 -5.74 -0.02
C ARG A 39 -12.07 -6.59 -1.03
N LEU A 40 -10.83 -6.20 -1.34
CA LEU A 40 -9.96 -6.98 -2.23
C LEU A 40 -9.67 -8.35 -1.66
N MET A 41 -9.36 -8.47 -0.36
CA MET A 41 -9.16 -9.76 0.32
C MET A 41 -10.39 -10.66 0.23
N GLN A 42 -11.57 -10.13 0.53
CA GLN A 42 -12.82 -10.89 0.44
C GLN A 42 -13.11 -11.33 -1.00
N LEU A 43 -12.89 -10.44 -1.97
CA LEU A 43 -13.06 -10.72 -3.38
C LEU A 43 -12.09 -11.81 -3.85
N SER A 44 -10.82 -11.71 -3.43
CA SER A 44 -9.79 -12.70 -3.76
C SER A 44 -10.15 -14.09 -3.29
N LYS A 45 -10.66 -14.24 -2.07
CA LYS A 45 -11.09 -15.54 -1.52
C LYS A 45 -12.23 -16.19 -2.34
N ARG A 46 -13.07 -15.39 -3.00
CA ARG A 46 -14.24 -15.84 -3.73
C ARG A 46 -14.01 -16.12 -5.22
N LEU A 47 -13.10 -15.39 -5.86
CA LEU A 47 -12.90 -15.46 -7.31
C LEU A 47 -11.80 -16.46 -7.69
N PRO A 48 -12.12 -17.63 -8.29
CA PRO A 48 -11.12 -18.60 -8.72
C PRO A 48 -10.34 -18.16 -9.97
N ILE A 49 -10.86 -17.16 -10.67
CA ILE A 49 -10.30 -16.60 -11.90
C ILE A 49 -9.96 -15.15 -11.65
N ILE A 50 -8.70 -14.78 -11.89
CA ILE A 50 -8.18 -13.42 -11.70
C ILE A 50 -7.66 -12.89 -13.04
N PRO A 51 -8.05 -11.67 -13.45
CA PRO A 51 -7.47 -11.05 -14.63
C PRO A 51 -6.00 -10.76 -14.39
N ASN A 52 -5.13 -11.17 -15.30
CA ASN A 52 -3.69 -10.87 -15.25
C ASN A 52 -3.47 -9.46 -15.82
N ILE A 53 -3.50 -8.48 -14.95
CA ILE A 53 -3.31 -7.06 -15.27
C ILE A 53 -2.12 -6.57 -14.48
N ASN A 54 -1.09 -6.15 -15.18
CA ASN A 54 0.07 -5.55 -14.55
C ASN A 54 -0.24 -4.08 -14.24
N ASN A 55 -0.64 -3.80 -13.00
CA ASN A 55 -0.82 -2.44 -12.49
C ASN A 55 0.18 -2.16 -11.37
N GLN A 56 0.56 -0.91 -11.24
CA GLN A 56 1.54 -0.47 -10.24
C GLN A 56 0.93 0.61 -9.35
N ARG A 57 1.03 0.40 -8.05
CA ARG A 57 0.62 1.36 -7.04
C ARG A 57 1.67 1.49 -5.96
N SER A 58 2.02 2.71 -5.64
CA SER A 58 2.74 2.97 -4.40
C SER A 58 1.83 2.61 -3.23
N ALA A 59 2.34 1.81 -2.31
CA ALA A 59 1.62 1.36 -1.14
C ALA A 59 2.59 1.19 0.03
N LEU A 60 2.05 1.15 1.24
CA LEU A 60 2.82 0.97 2.46
C LEU A 60 2.08 0.03 3.40
N TYR A 61 2.72 -1.06 3.79
CA TYR A 61 2.19 -1.99 4.78
C TYR A 61 2.12 -1.32 6.16
N ILE A 62 1.04 -1.53 6.90
CA ILE A 62 0.80 -0.84 8.18
C ILE A 62 1.92 -1.07 9.21
N LYS A 63 2.49 -2.28 9.30
CA LYS A 63 3.61 -2.54 10.21
C LYS A 63 4.89 -1.83 9.76
N HIS A 64 5.12 -1.72 8.46
CA HIS A 64 6.23 -0.93 7.93
C HIS A 64 6.07 0.56 8.26
N LEU A 65 4.84 1.10 8.16
CA LEU A 65 4.56 2.46 8.59
C LEU A 65 4.85 2.65 10.09
N THR A 66 4.43 1.70 10.93
CA THR A 66 4.69 1.77 12.37
C THR A 66 6.19 1.77 12.68
N ALA A 67 6.94 0.86 12.07
CA ALA A 67 8.39 0.80 12.23
C ALA A 67 9.09 2.08 11.71
N PHE A 68 8.59 2.64 10.60
CA PHE A 68 9.10 3.90 10.07
C PHE A 68 8.86 5.08 11.02
N ILE A 69 7.67 5.18 11.61
CA ILE A 69 7.35 6.22 12.60
C ILE A 69 8.23 6.09 13.84
N ASP A 70 8.42 4.86 14.34
CA ASP A 70 9.29 4.59 15.48
C ASP A 70 10.73 5.04 15.21
N GLN A 71 11.23 4.78 14.00
CA GLN A 71 12.54 5.25 13.56
C GLN A 71 12.63 6.78 13.50
N LEU A 72 11.62 7.48 12.96
CA LEU A 72 11.60 8.95 12.92
C LEU A 72 11.62 9.56 14.32
N ILE A 73 10.89 8.96 15.26
CA ILE A 73 10.87 9.39 16.66
C ILE A 73 12.24 9.18 17.31
N SER A 74 12.82 7.99 17.11
CA SER A 74 14.13 7.64 17.69
C SER A 74 15.27 8.51 17.17
N LEU A 75 15.19 8.96 15.92
CA LEU A 75 16.19 9.80 15.27
C LEU A 75 15.94 11.31 15.49
N GLU A 76 14.81 11.70 16.10
CA GLU A 76 14.40 13.09 16.32
C GLU A 76 14.51 13.96 15.06
N VAL A 77 14.18 13.40 13.88
CA VAL A 77 14.36 14.08 12.61
C VAL A 77 13.21 15.03 12.29
N THR A 78 13.51 16.08 11.56
CA THR A 78 12.55 17.05 11.02
C THR A 78 12.51 16.95 9.51
N GLY A 79 11.32 17.07 8.91
CA GLY A 79 11.18 17.06 7.45
C GLY A 79 9.85 16.50 6.97
N VAL A 80 9.75 16.35 5.64
CA VAL A 80 8.59 15.74 4.97
C VAL A 80 9.02 14.41 4.35
N TYR A 81 8.32 13.35 4.67
CA TYR A 81 8.67 11.98 4.32
C TYR A 81 7.53 11.30 3.53
N HIS A 82 7.89 10.53 2.52
CA HIS A 82 6.96 9.79 1.64
C HIS A 82 7.26 8.27 1.66
N PRO A 83 7.14 7.60 2.83
CA PRO A 83 7.53 6.19 2.94
C PRO A 83 6.66 5.31 2.05
N GLN A 84 7.30 4.30 1.41
CA GLN A 84 6.62 3.27 0.63
C GLN A 84 7.35 1.94 0.72
N ASP A 85 6.65 0.84 0.42
CA ASP A 85 7.28 -0.45 0.25
C ASP A 85 8.21 -0.45 -0.97
N SER A 86 9.27 -1.27 -0.94
CA SER A 86 10.22 -1.40 -2.05
C SER A 86 9.64 -2.10 -3.29
N PHE A 87 8.42 -2.59 -3.19
CA PHE A 87 7.68 -3.20 -4.29
C PHE A 87 6.38 -2.44 -4.56
N TYR A 88 5.95 -2.43 -5.81
CA TYR A 88 4.64 -1.89 -6.15
C TYR A 88 3.53 -2.89 -5.81
N PHE A 89 2.43 -2.37 -5.28
CA PHE A 89 1.22 -3.12 -5.09
C PHE A 89 0.56 -3.39 -6.45
N ASP A 90 0.70 -4.62 -6.94
CA ASP A 90 0.01 -5.12 -8.12
C ASP A 90 -1.23 -5.91 -7.69
N THR A 91 -2.40 -5.48 -8.16
CA THR A 91 -3.68 -6.03 -7.71
C THR A 91 -3.83 -7.51 -8.04
N SER A 92 -3.45 -7.91 -9.26
CA SER A 92 -3.54 -9.31 -9.71
C SER A 92 -2.62 -10.21 -8.91
N SER A 93 -1.38 -9.77 -8.68
CA SER A 93 -0.38 -10.51 -7.92
C SER A 93 -0.79 -10.64 -6.45
N VAL A 94 -1.32 -9.57 -5.84
CA VAL A 94 -1.84 -9.60 -4.46
C VAL A 94 -3.02 -10.55 -4.33
N MET A 95 -4.00 -10.48 -5.25
CA MET A 95 -5.13 -11.41 -5.25
C MET A 95 -4.69 -12.86 -5.40
N TYR A 96 -3.74 -13.12 -6.30
CA TYR A 96 -3.16 -14.45 -6.50
C TYR A 96 -2.47 -14.95 -5.23
N GLU A 97 -1.67 -14.10 -4.58
CA GLU A 97 -0.94 -14.45 -3.38
C GLU A 97 -1.88 -14.75 -2.19
N ILE A 98 -2.93 -13.94 -1.99
CA ILE A 98 -3.98 -14.20 -0.98
C ILE A 98 -4.59 -15.58 -1.18
N ARG A 99 -4.92 -15.95 -2.42
CA ARG A 99 -5.48 -17.27 -2.72
C ARG A 99 -4.49 -18.40 -2.52
N ARG A 100 -3.23 -18.18 -2.89
CA ARG A 100 -2.14 -19.12 -2.68
C ARG A 100 -1.98 -19.44 -1.19
N GLN A 101 -1.95 -18.43 -0.34
CA GLN A 101 -1.86 -18.58 1.11
C GLN A 101 -3.11 -19.22 1.72
N SER A 102 -4.26 -19.05 1.10
CA SER A 102 -5.51 -19.73 1.49
C SER A 102 -5.65 -21.16 0.89
N HIS A 103 -4.61 -21.69 0.25
CA HIS A 103 -4.63 -23.01 -0.43
C HIS A 103 -5.70 -23.17 -1.51
N HIS A 104 -6.14 -22.08 -2.12
CA HIS A 104 -7.14 -22.10 -3.20
C HIS A 104 -6.48 -22.17 -4.59
N LYS A 105 -6.98 -23.07 -5.43
CA LYS A 105 -6.60 -23.11 -6.85
C LYS A 105 -7.02 -21.82 -7.55
N THR A 106 -6.14 -21.25 -8.37
CA THR A 106 -6.35 -19.96 -9.03
C THR A 106 -5.85 -20.00 -10.46
N VAL A 107 -6.64 -19.46 -11.37
CA VAL A 107 -6.27 -19.31 -12.77
C VAL A 107 -6.10 -17.82 -13.07
N LEU A 108 -4.92 -17.44 -13.56
CA LEU A 108 -4.67 -16.11 -14.11
C LEU A 108 -5.03 -16.11 -15.59
N ILE A 109 -5.91 -15.20 -16.00
CA ILE A 109 -6.32 -15.07 -17.40
C ILE A 109 -5.79 -13.76 -17.98
N ASN A 110 -5.02 -13.87 -19.06
CA ASN A 110 -4.62 -12.70 -19.82
C ASN A 110 -5.84 -12.11 -20.54
N MET A 111 -6.15 -10.86 -20.19
CA MET A 111 -7.28 -10.18 -20.81
C MET A 111 -6.91 -9.64 -22.20
N PRO A 112 -7.68 -9.96 -23.24
CA PRO A 112 -7.52 -9.33 -24.54
C PRO A 112 -7.64 -7.79 -24.44
N SER A 113 -6.83 -7.07 -25.21
CA SER A 113 -6.78 -5.61 -25.16
C SER A 113 -8.13 -4.91 -25.39
N MET A 114 -9.00 -5.51 -26.19
CA MET A 114 -10.36 -5.00 -26.44
C MET A 114 -11.23 -5.06 -25.18
N LEU A 115 -11.16 -6.17 -24.41
CA LEU A 115 -11.90 -6.31 -23.15
C LEU A 115 -11.34 -5.38 -22.07
N ASN A 116 -10.03 -5.22 -22.01
CA ASN A 116 -9.39 -4.29 -21.07
C ASN A 116 -9.87 -2.84 -21.31
N LYS A 117 -10.01 -2.42 -22.56
CA LYS A 117 -10.55 -1.09 -22.93
C LYS A 117 -12.01 -0.91 -22.47
N TYR A 118 -12.82 -1.96 -22.52
CA TYR A 118 -14.21 -1.94 -22.06
C TYR A 118 -14.30 -1.89 -20.53
N PHE A 119 -13.55 -2.75 -19.84
CA PHE A 119 -13.52 -2.80 -18.37
C PHE A 119 -12.93 -1.54 -17.74
N ASN A 120 -12.00 -0.86 -18.40
CA ASN A 120 -11.44 0.41 -17.94
C ASN A 120 -12.49 1.56 -17.90
N LYS A 121 -13.66 1.41 -18.53
CA LYS A 121 -14.78 2.34 -18.38
C LYS A 121 -15.53 2.14 -17.07
N LEU A 122 -15.41 0.97 -16.44
CA LEU A 122 -16.05 0.68 -15.15
C LEU A 122 -15.25 1.33 -14.01
N LEU A 123 -15.91 2.18 -13.25
CA LEU A 123 -15.30 2.92 -12.12
C LEU A 123 -14.66 2.01 -11.09
N VAL A 124 -15.27 0.87 -10.79
CA VAL A 124 -14.76 -0.13 -9.84
C VAL A 124 -13.47 -0.76 -10.36
N PHE A 125 -13.44 -1.11 -11.64
CA PHE A 125 -12.27 -1.71 -12.28
C PHE A 125 -11.08 -0.74 -12.29
N ARG A 126 -11.30 0.52 -12.67
CA ARG A 126 -10.27 1.57 -12.60
C ARG A 126 -9.74 1.79 -11.18
N LYS A 127 -10.60 1.71 -10.16
CA LYS A 127 -10.19 1.84 -8.76
C LYS A 127 -9.33 0.65 -8.30
N LEU A 128 -9.56 -0.54 -8.81
CA LEU A 128 -8.82 -1.75 -8.43
C LEU A 128 -7.53 -1.91 -9.24
N PHE A 129 -7.58 -1.69 -10.55
CA PHE A 129 -6.49 -1.99 -11.48
C PHE A 129 -5.82 -0.76 -12.11
N GLY A 130 -6.19 0.45 -11.71
CA GLY A 130 -5.53 1.67 -12.20
C GLY A 130 -4.16 1.87 -11.57
N ASN A 131 -3.23 2.45 -12.33
CA ASN A 131 -1.93 2.85 -11.81
C ASN A 131 -2.03 4.08 -10.89
N LEU A 132 -1.28 4.07 -9.81
CA LEU A 132 -1.14 5.20 -8.91
C LEU A 132 0.26 5.14 -8.25
N ILE A 133 1.23 5.74 -8.89
CA ILE A 133 2.63 5.70 -8.46
C ILE A 133 3.02 7.10 -7.96
N TYR A 134 3.75 7.17 -6.87
CA TYR A 134 4.44 8.39 -6.49
C TYR A 134 5.57 8.68 -7.48
N SER A 135 5.75 9.96 -7.81
CA SER A 135 6.83 10.38 -8.71
C SER A 135 8.18 10.02 -8.11
N ASN A 136 9.09 9.45 -8.90
CA ASN A 136 10.46 9.17 -8.47
C ASN A 136 11.20 10.45 -8.03
N THR A 137 10.81 11.61 -8.55
CA THR A 137 11.39 12.90 -8.13
C THR A 137 11.18 13.22 -6.65
N LEU A 138 10.20 12.58 -5.98
CA LEU A 138 10.00 12.72 -4.54
C LEU A 138 11.13 12.05 -3.73
N TYR A 139 11.84 11.08 -4.34
CA TYR A 139 12.86 10.26 -3.69
C TYR A 139 14.29 10.67 -4.08
N GLU A 140 14.46 11.53 -5.10
CA GLU A 140 15.79 11.97 -5.57
C GLU A 140 16.55 12.78 -4.53
N ASN A 141 15.85 13.43 -3.61
CA ASN A 141 16.43 14.25 -2.53
C ASN A 141 16.29 13.63 -1.13
N ASN A 142 15.69 12.44 -1.01
CA ASN A 142 15.34 11.86 0.26
C ASN A 142 16.17 10.61 0.56
N ASN A 143 16.58 10.51 1.82
CA ASN A 143 17.40 9.44 2.36
C ASN A 143 16.80 8.05 2.10
N ALA A 144 17.68 7.05 2.01
CA ALA A 144 17.36 5.63 1.85
C ALA A 144 16.34 5.05 2.86
N LEU A 145 15.92 5.85 3.84
CA LEU A 145 14.94 5.50 4.87
C LEU A 145 13.51 5.33 4.34
N GLU A 146 13.16 5.98 3.21
CA GLU A 146 11.75 6.04 2.75
C GLU A 146 11.31 4.82 1.97
N VAL A 147 12.23 4.06 1.41
CA VAL A 147 11.93 2.81 0.70
C VAL A 147 12.18 1.63 1.61
N ILE A 148 11.10 1.07 2.13
CA ILE A 148 11.17 0.00 3.13
C ILE A 148 11.34 -1.35 2.43
N PRO A 149 12.45 -2.07 2.69
CA PRO A 149 12.70 -3.34 2.03
C PRO A 149 11.69 -4.40 2.45
N GLY A 150 11.20 -5.17 1.48
CA GLY A 150 10.23 -6.23 1.74
C GLY A 150 9.93 -7.05 0.50
N LYS A 151 9.19 -8.14 0.70
CA LYS A 151 8.64 -8.96 -0.38
C LYS A 151 7.13 -9.05 -0.21
N MET A 152 6.38 -8.79 -1.26
CA MET A 152 4.91 -8.84 -1.25
C MET A 152 4.38 -10.16 -0.66
N SER A 153 4.98 -11.30 -1.02
CA SER A 153 4.56 -12.60 -0.54
C SER A 153 4.66 -12.77 0.98
N LEU A 154 5.70 -12.20 1.60
CA LEU A 154 5.89 -12.24 3.05
C LEU A 154 4.88 -11.33 3.76
N VAL A 155 4.65 -10.14 3.22
CA VAL A 155 3.66 -9.20 3.76
C VAL A 155 2.25 -9.79 3.67
N ILE A 156 1.89 -10.42 2.57
CA ILE A 156 0.57 -11.06 2.43
C ILE A 156 0.44 -12.26 3.37
N ALA A 157 1.50 -13.06 3.57
CA ALA A 157 1.50 -14.15 4.55
C ALA A 157 1.23 -13.63 5.97
N ASP A 158 1.93 -12.60 6.40
CA ASP A 158 1.76 -11.95 7.70
C ASP A 158 0.32 -11.43 7.90
N ILE A 159 -0.25 -10.77 6.89
CA ILE A 159 -1.64 -10.31 6.91
C ILE A 159 -2.63 -11.48 7.05
N MET A 160 -2.38 -12.59 6.34
CA MET A 160 -3.27 -13.75 6.37
C MET A 160 -3.23 -14.46 7.72
N ASP A 161 -2.07 -14.56 8.35
CA ASP A 161 -1.89 -15.13 9.69
C ASP A 161 -2.65 -14.31 10.75
N GLU A 162 -2.55 -12.98 10.71
CA GLU A 162 -3.30 -12.08 11.61
C GLU A 162 -4.82 -12.23 11.46
N THR A 163 -5.31 -12.34 10.21
CA THR A 163 -6.76 -12.48 9.98
C THR A 163 -7.27 -13.82 10.47
N THR A 164 -6.48 -14.89 10.33
CA THR A 164 -6.87 -16.24 10.74
C THR A 164 -6.86 -16.40 12.26
N THR A 165 -5.95 -15.74 12.94
CA THR A 165 -5.84 -15.78 14.41
C THR A 165 -7.03 -15.12 15.08
N LYS A 166 -7.55 -14.04 14.51
CA LYS A 166 -8.70 -13.31 15.08
C LYS A 166 -10.04 -14.01 14.82
N ASP A 167 -10.18 -14.75 13.72
CA ASP A 167 -11.41 -15.50 13.45
C ASP A 167 -11.57 -16.73 14.37
N LYS A 168 -10.53 -17.06 15.15
CA LYS A 168 -10.52 -18.18 16.12
C LYS A 168 -10.65 -17.75 17.58
N ALA A 169 -10.58 -16.46 17.87
CA ALA A 169 -10.68 -15.88 19.22
C ALA A 169 -12.08 -15.29 19.45
#